data_0a1521f48b4c4a4edf0c6dea3d04d6f3
#
_entry.id   0a1521f48b4c4a4edf0c6dea3d04d6f3
#
_cell.length_a   1.000
_cell.length_b   1.000
_cell.length_c   1.000
_cell.angle_alpha   90.00
_cell.angle_beta   90.00
_cell.angle_gamma   90.00
#
_symmetry.space_group_name_H-M   'P 1'
#
loop_
_entity.id
_entity.type
_entity.pdbx_description
1 polymer ?
#
loop_
_entity_poly.entity_id
_entity_poly.type
_entity_poly.pdbx_seq_one_letter_code
_entity_poly.pdbx_strand_id
1 'polypeptide(L)'
;MSKFFSLVLLFTLASSSIACATDLRKPYAWAIQTVKQDASPVHVKKVIKRAHSLLGIPYLWGGMSLDKGFDCSGMLVYLFKNEANIHIPRTTSAMLNADLPIVARHKLKPGDAVFFRTQGSTRSNHVGLYIGDNRFIHAPRKGKTIRIDSMDNSYWKKNYTTARRF
;
A
#
# COMPACT_ATOMS: atom_id res chain seq x y z
N MET A 1 -50.78 -59.74 30.99
CA MET A 1 -49.56 -60.00 30.17
C MET A 1 -49.30 -58.76 29.26
N SER A 2 -48.51 -57.88 29.78
CA SER A 2 -48.21 -56.58 29.06
C SER A 2 -46.76 -56.59 28.64
N LYS A 3 -46.50 -56.46 27.31
CA LYS A 3 -45.19 -56.42 26.77
C LYS A 3 -44.77 -54.94 26.64
N PHE A 4 -43.79 -54.50 27.40
CA PHE A 4 -43.15 -53.22 27.25
C PHE A 4 -42.14 -53.29 26.11
N PHE A 5 -42.36 -52.48 25.07
CA PHE A 5 -41.38 -52.21 24.01
C PHE A 5 -40.53 -50.99 24.45
N SER A 6 -39.26 -51.25 24.73
CA SER A 6 -38.29 -50.22 25.01
C SER A 6 -37.72 -49.67 23.70
N LEU A 7 -38.03 -48.41 23.38
CA LEU A 7 -37.49 -47.70 22.21
C LEU A 7 -36.14 -47.03 22.58
N VAL A 8 -35.06 -47.62 22.11
CA VAL A 8 -33.71 -47.05 22.28
C VAL A 8 -33.50 -46.01 21.17
N LEU A 9 -33.48 -44.74 21.54
CA LEU A 9 -33.16 -43.62 20.64
C LEU A 9 -31.63 -43.46 20.53
N LEU A 10 -31.08 -43.89 19.41
CA LEU A 10 -29.65 -43.64 19.07
C LEU A 10 -29.48 -42.20 18.61
N PHE A 11 -28.88 -41.35 19.46
CA PHE A 11 -28.39 -40.04 19.07
C PHE A 11 -27.06 -40.20 18.36
N THR A 12 -27.03 -40.02 17.04
CA THR A 12 -25.80 -39.87 16.26
C THR A 12 -25.31 -38.43 16.35
N LEU A 13 -24.25 -38.20 17.13
CA LEU A 13 -23.51 -36.93 17.12
C LEU A 13 -22.77 -36.79 15.79
N ALA A 14 -23.31 -36.01 14.90
CA ALA A 14 -22.57 -35.55 13.72
C ALA A 14 -21.59 -34.46 14.15
N SER A 15 -20.32 -34.83 14.33
CA SER A 15 -19.22 -33.89 14.50
C SER A 15 -18.91 -33.20 13.18
N SER A 16 -19.45 -32.00 12.97
CA SER A 16 -19.07 -31.13 11.87
C SER A 16 -17.68 -30.53 12.17
N SER A 17 -16.65 -31.14 11.60
CA SER A 17 -15.30 -30.58 11.56
C SER A 17 -15.31 -29.35 10.67
N ILE A 18 -15.34 -28.15 11.26
CA ILE A 18 -15.07 -26.90 10.53
C ILE A 18 -13.58 -26.89 10.20
N ALA A 19 -13.24 -27.34 8.99
CA ALA A 19 -11.91 -27.16 8.44
C ALA A 19 -11.68 -25.66 8.21
N CYS A 20 -10.98 -25.00 9.13
CA CYS A 20 -10.44 -23.67 8.92
C CYS A 20 -9.30 -23.77 7.91
N ALA A 21 -9.64 -23.72 6.62
CA ALA A 21 -8.67 -23.61 5.55
C ALA A 21 -8.04 -22.21 5.61
N THR A 22 -6.91 -22.07 6.30
CA THR A 22 -6.07 -20.88 6.21
C THR A 22 -5.43 -20.88 4.83
N ASP A 23 -5.94 -20.05 3.93
CA ASP A 23 -5.35 -19.84 2.60
C ASP A 23 -4.01 -19.10 2.75
N LEU A 24 -2.93 -19.87 2.87
CA LEU A 24 -1.54 -19.39 3.00
C LEU A 24 -1.01 -18.70 1.72
N ARG A 25 -1.82 -18.60 0.65
CA ARG A 25 -1.38 -18.02 -0.65
C ARG A 25 -1.47 -16.50 -0.71
N LYS A 26 -2.01 -15.83 0.34
CA LYS A 26 -2.08 -14.36 0.38
C LYS A 26 -1.39 -13.81 1.63
N PRO A 27 -0.05 -13.69 1.63
CA PRO A 27 0.71 -13.26 2.81
C PRO A 27 0.38 -11.82 3.30
N TYR A 28 -0.49 -11.10 2.61
CA TYR A 28 -0.91 -9.73 2.95
C TYR A 28 -2.43 -9.57 3.08
N ALA A 29 -3.18 -10.64 3.31
CA ALA A 29 -4.65 -10.56 3.45
C ALA A 29 -5.09 -9.60 4.57
N TRP A 30 -4.32 -9.50 5.66
CA TRP A 30 -4.55 -8.52 6.73
C TRP A 30 -4.29 -7.06 6.31
N ALA A 31 -3.32 -6.83 5.42
CA ALA A 31 -3.01 -5.51 4.90
C ALA A 31 -4.11 -4.98 3.98
N ILE A 32 -4.79 -5.87 3.25
CA ILE A 32 -5.86 -5.53 2.32
C ILE A 32 -7.14 -5.12 3.05
N GLN A 33 -7.43 -5.72 4.21
CA GLN A 33 -8.62 -5.33 5.00
C GLN A 33 -8.53 -3.92 5.57
N THR A 34 -7.32 -3.44 5.90
CA THR A 34 -7.12 -2.06 6.38
C THR A 34 -7.12 -1.02 5.25
N VAL A 35 -6.82 -1.41 4.02
CA VAL A 35 -6.77 -0.52 2.85
C VAL A 35 -8.16 -0.24 2.25
N LYS A 36 -9.19 -1.04 2.56
CA LYS A 36 -10.59 -0.74 2.18
C LYS A 36 -11.19 0.48 2.89
N GLN A 37 -10.52 1.04 3.87
CA GLN A 37 -10.84 2.38 4.37
C GLN A 37 -10.24 3.39 3.38
N ASP A 38 -11.03 3.83 2.40
CA ASP A 38 -10.71 5.01 1.60
C ASP A 38 -10.21 6.10 2.54
N ALA A 39 -8.96 6.53 2.34
CA ALA A 39 -8.42 7.59 3.15
C ALA A 39 -9.35 8.80 3.02
N SER A 40 -10.03 9.17 4.11
CA SER A 40 -10.94 10.29 4.06
C SER A 40 -10.18 11.53 3.54
N PRO A 41 -10.85 12.48 2.88
CA PRO A 41 -10.19 13.70 2.39
C PRO A 41 -9.35 14.42 3.46
N VAL A 42 -9.72 14.28 4.73
CA VAL A 42 -8.97 14.83 5.88
C VAL A 42 -7.63 14.11 6.06
N HIS A 43 -7.60 12.78 5.96
CA HIS A 43 -6.36 11.99 6.07
C HIS A 43 -5.41 12.30 4.92
N VAL A 44 -5.93 12.39 3.68
CA VAL A 44 -5.11 12.76 2.52
C VAL A 44 -4.44 14.12 2.72
N LYS A 45 -5.15 15.13 3.23
CA LYS A 45 -4.57 16.44 3.54
C LYS A 45 -3.43 16.35 4.55
N LYS A 46 -3.58 15.54 5.61
CA LYS A 46 -2.52 15.32 6.62
C LYS A 46 -1.30 14.64 5.99
N VAL A 47 -1.51 13.57 5.21
CA VAL A 47 -0.45 12.86 4.47
C VAL A 47 0.34 13.82 3.58
N ILE A 48 -0.34 14.65 2.78
CA ILE A 48 0.29 15.63 1.90
C ILE A 48 1.08 16.68 2.69
N LYS A 49 0.46 17.26 3.73
CA LYS A 49 1.13 18.24 4.61
C LYS A 49 2.41 17.65 5.20
N ARG A 50 2.33 16.41 5.72
CA ARG A 50 3.49 15.72 6.28
C ARG A 50 4.54 15.42 5.22
N ALA A 51 4.15 15.00 4.03
CA ALA A 51 5.08 14.76 2.92
C ALA A 51 5.90 16.02 2.57
N HIS A 52 5.29 17.20 2.57
CA HIS A 52 6.01 18.45 2.39
C HIS A 52 7.03 18.73 3.49
N SER A 53 6.75 18.37 4.75
CA SER A 53 7.70 18.54 5.85
C SER A 53 8.89 17.56 5.79
N LEU A 54 8.85 16.56 4.92
CA LEU A 54 9.96 15.64 4.69
C LEU A 54 10.95 16.11 3.61
N LEU A 55 10.65 17.20 2.89
CA LEU A 55 11.53 17.73 1.85
C LEU A 55 12.94 18.01 2.42
N GLY A 56 13.97 17.62 1.67
CA GLY A 56 15.36 17.78 2.10
C GLY A 56 15.92 16.63 2.92
N ILE A 57 15.10 15.72 3.48
CA ILE A 57 15.59 14.55 4.21
C ILE A 57 16.34 13.61 3.26
N PRO A 58 17.53 13.10 3.66
CA PRO A 58 18.35 12.24 2.81
C PRO A 58 17.68 10.94 2.41
N TYR A 59 17.97 10.47 1.19
CA TYR A 59 17.65 9.11 0.79
C TYR A 59 18.53 8.11 1.54
N LEU A 60 17.91 7.07 2.10
CA LEU A 60 18.57 5.90 2.65
C LEU A 60 17.88 4.63 2.14
N TRP A 61 18.64 3.71 1.55
CA TRP A 61 18.11 2.41 1.16
C TRP A 61 17.56 1.64 2.39
N GLY A 62 16.32 1.18 2.31
CA GLY A 62 15.64 0.54 3.44
C GLY A 62 15.17 1.51 4.53
N GLY A 63 15.40 2.82 4.39
CA GLY A 63 15.05 3.82 5.39
C GLY A 63 13.54 4.07 5.49
N MET A 64 13.07 4.32 6.73
CA MET A 64 11.66 4.62 7.05
C MET A 64 11.53 5.59 8.23
N SER A 65 12.55 6.38 8.55
CA SER A 65 12.51 7.26 9.73
C SER A 65 13.11 8.63 9.45
N LEU A 66 12.70 9.61 10.26
CA LEU A 66 13.20 10.98 10.17
C LEU A 66 14.70 11.05 10.42
N ASP A 67 15.20 10.28 11.40
CA ASP A 67 16.59 10.36 11.86
C ASP A 67 17.57 9.73 10.87
N LYS A 68 17.13 8.64 10.20
CA LYS A 68 18.00 7.86 9.30
C LYS A 68 17.79 8.20 7.83
N GLY A 69 16.62 8.71 7.47
CA GLY A 69 16.21 8.94 6.08
C GLY A 69 15.23 7.91 5.55
N PHE A 70 14.90 8.03 4.27
CA PHE A 70 13.86 7.25 3.62
C PHE A 70 14.31 6.68 2.27
N ASP A 71 13.85 5.47 1.95
CA ASP A 71 13.73 5.07 0.55
C ASP A 71 12.35 5.47 -0.01
N CYS A 72 12.13 5.25 -1.30
CA CYS A 72 10.91 5.69 -1.99
C CYS A 72 9.62 5.10 -1.38
N SER A 73 9.59 3.79 -1.13
CA SER A 73 8.44 3.10 -0.53
C SER A 73 8.35 3.31 0.99
N GLY A 74 9.48 3.40 1.67
CA GLY A 74 9.54 3.67 3.12
C GLY A 74 8.96 5.02 3.50
N MET A 75 9.16 6.03 2.65
CA MET A 75 8.51 7.33 2.81
C MET A 75 6.98 7.19 2.79
N LEU A 76 6.41 6.47 1.82
CA LEU A 76 4.96 6.26 1.75
C LEU A 76 4.45 5.48 2.97
N VAL A 77 5.14 4.39 3.37
CA VAL A 77 4.77 3.62 4.57
C VAL A 77 4.72 4.51 5.81
N TYR A 78 5.75 5.33 6.01
CA TYR A 78 5.81 6.28 7.12
C TYR A 78 4.63 7.24 7.10
N LEU A 79 4.34 7.85 5.94
CA LEU A 79 3.28 8.84 5.78
C LEU A 79 1.89 8.26 6.05
N PHE A 80 1.56 7.15 5.39
CA PHE A 80 0.23 6.55 5.53
C PHE A 80 -0.01 5.97 6.93
N LYS A 81 1.01 5.35 7.53
CA LYS A 81 0.91 4.83 8.90
C LYS A 81 0.65 5.94 9.92
N ASN A 82 1.45 7.02 9.88
CA ASN A 82 1.43 8.03 10.94
C ASN A 82 0.30 9.07 10.76
N GLU A 83 -0.10 9.37 9.51
CA GLU A 83 -1.06 10.45 9.26
C GLU A 83 -2.48 9.95 8.94
N ALA A 84 -2.59 8.68 8.53
CA ALA A 84 -3.88 8.09 8.14
C ALA A 84 -4.21 6.80 8.90
N ASN A 85 -3.29 6.25 9.70
CA ASN A 85 -3.38 4.93 10.32
C ASN A 85 -3.63 3.79 9.30
N ILE A 86 -3.10 3.94 8.10
CA ILE A 86 -3.20 2.96 7.01
C ILE A 86 -1.88 2.22 6.89
N HIS A 87 -1.93 0.88 6.93
CA HIS A 87 -0.77 0.03 6.75
C HIS A 87 -0.69 -0.39 5.28
N ILE A 88 0.34 0.06 4.59
CA ILE A 88 0.61 -0.29 3.19
C ILE A 88 1.83 -1.20 3.08
N PRO A 89 1.97 -2.00 2.00
CA PRO A 89 3.10 -2.89 1.81
C PRO A 89 4.45 -2.15 1.82
N ARG A 90 5.50 -2.77 2.39
CA ARG A 90 6.80 -2.12 2.60
C ARG A 90 7.56 -1.81 1.31
N THR A 91 7.42 -2.61 0.27
CA THR A 91 8.24 -2.48 -0.94
C THR A 91 7.42 -1.97 -2.13
N THR A 92 8.08 -1.27 -3.06
CA THR A 92 7.45 -0.80 -4.30
C THR A 92 6.78 -1.94 -5.07
N SER A 93 7.42 -3.12 -5.16
CA SER A 93 6.84 -4.28 -5.83
C SER A 93 5.60 -4.80 -5.12
N ALA A 94 5.62 -4.89 -3.79
CA ALA A 94 4.46 -5.35 -3.02
C ALA A 94 3.30 -4.34 -3.08
N MET A 95 3.58 -3.02 -3.07
CA MET A 95 2.57 -1.98 -3.29
C MET A 95 1.93 -2.09 -4.68
N LEU A 96 2.75 -2.33 -5.71
CA LEU A 96 2.28 -2.46 -7.09
C LEU A 96 1.35 -3.68 -7.27
N ASN A 97 1.69 -4.79 -6.60
CA ASN A 97 0.96 -6.07 -6.69
C ASN A 97 -0.17 -6.20 -5.67
N ALA A 98 -0.37 -5.21 -4.82
CA ALA A 98 -1.49 -5.20 -3.88
C ALA A 98 -2.83 -5.15 -4.65
N ASP A 99 -3.85 -5.79 -4.08
CA ASP A 99 -5.22 -5.78 -4.63
C ASP A 99 -5.89 -4.42 -4.35
N LEU A 100 -5.43 -3.41 -5.06
CA LEU A 100 -5.83 -2.01 -4.92
C LEU A 100 -6.31 -1.46 -6.26
N PRO A 101 -7.21 -0.48 -6.26
CA PRO A 101 -7.66 0.17 -7.49
C PRO A 101 -6.49 0.73 -8.31
N ILE A 102 -6.44 0.34 -9.60
CA ILE A 102 -5.57 1.00 -10.58
C ILE A 102 -6.19 2.34 -10.93
N VAL A 103 -5.38 3.40 -10.88
CA VAL A 103 -5.82 4.75 -11.18
C VAL A 103 -5.27 5.17 -12.55
N ALA A 104 -6.16 5.50 -13.49
CA ALA A 104 -5.76 6.07 -14.77
C ALA A 104 -5.07 7.44 -14.55
N ARG A 105 -4.06 7.76 -15.37
CA ARG A 105 -3.26 8.99 -15.19
C ARG A 105 -4.11 10.27 -15.11
N HIS A 106 -5.16 10.37 -15.93
CA HIS A 106 -6.07 11.53 -15.96
C HIS A 106 -7.06 11.58 -14.77
N LYS A 107 -7.11 10.52 -13.95
CA LYS A 107 -7.95 10.42 -12.73
C LYS A 107 -7.14 10.48 -11.44
N LEU A 108 -5.85 10.85 -11.54
CA LEU A 108 -4.99 11.00 -10.37
C LEU A 108 -5.54 12.06 -9.42
N LYS A 109 -5.50 11.74 -8.11
CA LYS A 109 -5.86 12.66 -7.03
C LYS A 109 -4.71 12.73 -6.03
N PRO A 110 -4.52 13.86 -5.33
CA PRO A 110 -3.54 13.93 -4.24
C PRO A 110 -3.70 12.76 -3.28
N GLY A 111 -2.59 12.11 -2.92
CA GLY A 111 -2.58 10.89 -2.11
C GLY A 111 -2.38 9.59 -2.90
N ASP A 112 -2.55 9.59 -4.22
CA ASP A 112 -2.28 8.41 -5.03
C ASP A 112 -0.78 8.09 -5.07
N ALA A 113 -0.43 6.79 -5.04
CA ALA A 113 0.92 6.32 -5.28
C ALA A 113 1.17 6.22 -6.79
N VAL A 114 2.18 6.90 -7.30
CA VAL A 114 2.58 6.89 -8.71
C VAL A 114 3.85 6.07 -8.89
N PHE A 115 3.85 5.16 -9.86
CA PHE A 115 4.92 4.18 -10.06
C PHE A 115 5.69 4.44 -11.36
N PHE A 116 7.00 4.20 -11.27
CA PHE A 116 7.92 4.46 -12.38
C PHE A 116 8.92 3.32 -12.55
N ARG A 117 9.43 3.16 -13.77
CA ARG A 117 10.64 2.39 -14.09
C ARG A 117 11.82 3.34 -14.08
N THR A 118 12.83 3.09 -13.27
CA THR A 118 14.02 3.93 -13.21
C THR A 118 15.29 3.13 -13.47
N GLN A 119 16.35 3.80 -13.86
CA GLN A 119 17.69 3.20 -14.06
C GLN A 119 17.70 2.00 -15.04
N GLY A 120 16.95 2.09 -16.14
CA GLY A 120 16.89 1.02 -17.15
C GLY A 120 16.16 -0.26 -16.72
N SER A 121 15.49 -0.24 -15.56
CA SER A 121 14.69 -1.37 -15.10
C SER A 121 13.55 -1.69 -16.07
N THR A 122 13.29 -2.97 -16.28
CA THR A 122 12.10 -3.45 -17.03
C THR A 122 10.83 -3.45 -16.19
N ARG A 123 10.95 -3.35 -14.84
CA ARG A 123 9.84 -3.36 -13.90
C ARG A 123 9.73 -2.02 -13.17
N SER A 124 8.55 -1.71 -12.65
CA SER A 124 8.35 -0.57 -11.76
C SER A 124 9.14 -0.80 -10.47
N ASN A 125 10.17 0.01 -10.26
CA ASN A 125 11.09 -0.09 -9.12
C ASN A 125 11.16 1.19 -8.30
N HIS A 126 10.32 2.19 -8.64
CA HIS A 126 10.25 3.46 -7.93
C HIS A 126 8.81 3.89 -7.73
N VAL A 127 8.55 4.55 -6.59
CA VAL A 127 7.23 5.06 -6.22
C VAL A 127 7.35 6.45 -5.62
N GLY A 128 6.33 7.28 -5.86
CA GLY A 128 6.17 8.60 -5.24
C GLY A 128 4.73 8.86 -4.85
N LEU A 129 4.51 9.89 -4.05
CA LEU A 129 3.20 10.36 -3.62
C LEU A 129 2.76 11.49 -4.54
N TYR A 130 1.65 11.31 -5.27
CA TYR A 130 1.08 12.37 -6.08
C TYR A 130 0.46 13.46 -5.20
N ILE A 131 0.76 14.73 -5.49
CA ILE A 131 0.35 15.87 -4.68
C ILE A 131 -0.56 16.86 -5.42
N GLY A 132 -0.96 16.53 -6.65
CA GLY A 132 -1.72 17.43 -7.55
C GLY A 132 -0.83 18.13 -8.57
N ASP A 133 -1.44 18.82 -9.52
CA ASP A 133 -0.79 19.64 -10.55
C ASP A 133 0.35 18.94 -11.30
N ASN A 134 0.16 17.67 -11.64
CA ASN A 134 1.18 16.81 -12.27
C ASN A 134 2.50 16.75 -11.48
N ARG A 135 2.47 16.89 -10.15
CA ARG A 135 3.65 16.85 -9.27
C ARG A 135 3.56 15.69 -8.28
N PHE A 136 4.71 15.21 -7.86
CA PHE A 136 4.81 14.16 -6.85
C PHE A 136 6.03 14.37 -5.97
N ILE A 137 5.91 13.92 -4.69
CA ILE A 137 7.00 13.90 -3.72
C ILE A 137 7.58 12.49 -3.68
N HIS A 138 8.90 12.38 -3.66
CA HIS A 138 9.59 11.09 -3.59
C HIS A 138 10.99 11.19 -2.99
N ALA A 139 11.52 10.06 -2.50
CA ALA A 139 12.92 9.86 -2.16
C ALA A 139 13.62 9.20 -3.37
N PRO A 140 14.40 9.95 -4.19
CA PRO A 140 14.78 9.47 -5.53
C PRO A 140 15.83 8.37 -5.53
N ARG A 141 16.99 8.57 -4.88
CA ARG A 141 18.13 7.63 -4.86
C ARG A 141 19.23 8.09 -3.92
N LYS A 142 20.21 7.22 -3.65
CA LYS A 142 21.43 7.53 -2.88
C LYS A 142 22.08 8.85 -3.35
N GLY A 143 22.50 9.68 -2.42
CA GLY A 143 23.13 10.99 -2.66
C GLY A 143 22.14 12.09 -3.03
N LYS A 144 20.84 11.84 -2.94
CA LYS A 144 19.78 12.84 -3.11
C LYS A 144 18.89 12.89 -1.88
N THR A 145 18.06 13.93 -1.82
CA THR A 145 17.09 14.14 -0.75
C THR A 145 15.66 13.98 -1.27
N ILE A 146 14.71 13.85 -0.36
CA ILE A 146 13.28 13.91 -0.70
C ILE A 146 13.00 15.25 -1.37
N ARG A 147 12.29 15.19 -2.50
CA ARG A 147 12.00 16.37 -3.32
C ARG A 147 10.68 16.23 -4.10
N ILE A 148 10.26 17.34 -4.69
CA ILE A 148 9.14 17.38 -5.64
C ILE A 148 9.70 17.33 -7.05
N ASP A 149 9.14 16.45 -7.88
CA ASP A 149 9.38 16.43 -9.34
C ASP A 149 8.04 16.53 -10.09
N SER A 150 8.12 16.98 -11.36
CA SER A 150 6.97 17.05 -12.26
C SER A 150 6.83 15.77 -13.06
N MET A 151 5.61 15.22 -13.14
CA MET A 151 5.27 14.11 -14.03
C MET A 151 5.30 14.49 -15.52
N ASP A 152 5.36 15.78 -15.84
CA ASP A 152 5.50 16.29 -17.21
C ASP A 152 6.96 16.40 -17.65
N ASN A 153 7.92 16.29 -16.72
CA ASN A 153 9.32 16.15 -17.05
C ASN A 153 9.51 14.93 -17.97
N SER A 154 10.31 15.08 -19.04
CA SER A 154 10.49 14.06 -20.08
C SER A 154 10.91 12.70 -19.52
N TYR A 155 11.81 12.67 -18.53
CA TYR A 155 12.26 11.45 -17.86
C TYR A 155 11.10 10.76 -17.12
N TRP A 156 10.37 11.49 -16.28
CA TRP A 156 9.26 10.92 -15.50
C TRP A 156 8.08 10.53 -16.38
N LYS A 157 7.76 11.34 -17.38
CA LYS A 157 6.71 11.04 -18.37
C LYS A 157 6.98 9.72 -19.11
N LYS A 158 8.23 9.51 -19.57
CA LYS A 158 8.66 8.30 -20.28
C LYS A 158 8.63 7.06 -19.38
N ASN A 159 8.95 7.23 -18.11
CA ASN A 159 9.14 6.12 -17.16
C ASN A 159 7.91 5.84 -16.28
N TYR A 160 6.85 6.62 -16.37
CA TYR A 160 5.59 6.35 -15.67
C TYR A 160 4.98 5.02 -16.13
N THR A 161 4.47 4.23 -15.20
CA THR A 161 3.87 2.92 -15.48
C THR A 161 2.41 2.85 -15.08
N THR A 162 2.08 3.21 -13.86
CA THR A 162 0.72 3.11 -13.31
C THR A 162 0.59 3.91 -12.01
N ALA A 163 -0.61 3.93 -11.43
CA ALA A 163 -0.85 4.43 -10.09
C ALA A 163 -1.83 3.53 -9.32
N ARG A 164 -1.75 3.60 -7.98
CA ARG A 164 -2.64 2.93 -7.05
C ARG A 164 -3.18 3.92 -6.03
N ARG A 165 -4.41 3.68 -5.56
CA ARG A 165 -5.02 4.46 -4.47
C ARG A 165 -5.11 3.60 -3.23
N PHE A 166 -4.57 4.11 -2.11
CA PHE A 166 -4.60 3.50 -0.79
C PHE A 166 -5.77 4.00 0.05
#